data_7175dc442a275dffdb9fc45ed43f632f
#
_entry.id   7175dc442a275dffdb9fc45ed43f632f
#
_cell.length_a   1.000
_cell.length_b   1.000
_cell.length_c   1.000
_cell.angle_alpha   90.00
_cell.angle_beta   90.00
_cell.angle_gamma   90.00
#
_symmetry.space_group_name_H-M   'P 1'
#
loop_
_entity.id
_entity.type
_entity.pdbx_description
1 polymer ?
#
loop_
_entity_poly.entity_id
_entity_poly.type
_entity_poly.pdbx_seq_one_letter_code
_entity_poly.pdbx_strand_id
1 'polypeptide(L)'
;MKVECDGRTARDGVIVPEFAQPRADVVLLKGETRTMPTPQQPSLIVRQKSPQNIEFPFASLSDWLIPTELFFVRNHFPSPDLDARDWRLRVGGAVERPIELDLDSIKAMRSTTFTAVVECAGNGRVYYEPPKEGLQWQNGAVGNAAWTGVLLREILEMAGVKRTAREVLLAGADSGVVDTNKKTASPGPIAFARSLPLEKAIADSTILAYSMNEEPLTRDHGYPLRAVVGGWFGMAWVKWITDITVVEQPFLGYWQARDYFRWERSLGEPRLVPLAEMEVKAQIARPVQGARLIAGQPYRIFGAAWSGEAVIRQVQVCTGDGRGWREGRLLETERPFAWRLWEYMWTPEEVGQYILRCRAIDGAGCVQPELQRSDCESYAANWIVPVEVTVVPEPQTYEEEFVI
;
A
#
# COMPACT_ATOMS: atom_id res chain seq x y z
N MET A 1 -3.53 8.96 -50.85
CA MET A 1 -2.16 8.95 -51.41
C MET A 1 -1.41 7.91 -50.60
N LYS A 2 -1.29 6.69 -51.14
CA LYS A 2 -0.56 5.55 -50.55
C LYS A 2 0.93 5.78 -50.72
N VAL A 3 1.71 5.49 -49.65
CA VAL A 3 3.13 5.14 -49.82
C VAL A 3 3.36 3.87 -49.03
N GLU A 4 3.50 2.79 -49.75
CA GLU A 4 4.10 1.53 -49.32
C GLU A 4 5.62 1.74 -49.19
N CYS A 5 6.24 1.14 -48.18
CA CYS A 5 7.66 0.82 -48.20
C CYS A 5 7.90 -0.51 -47.53
N ASP A 6 8.43 -1.30 -48.29
CA ASP A 6 8.92 -2.62 -48.50
C ASP A 6 9.76 -3.21 -47.34
N GLY A 7 9.62 -4.52 -47.17
CA GLY A 7 10.34 -5.33 -46.21
C GLY A 7 11.81 -5.53 -46.49
N ARG A 8 12.59 -5.64 -45.44
CA ARG A 8 13.82 -6.46 -45.40
C ARG A 8 14.06 -7.05 -44.03
N THR A 9 14.08 -8.36 -43.98
CA THR A 9 14.61 -9.19 -42.88
C THR A 9 16.09 -8.93 -42.71
N ALA A 10 16.53 -8.66 -41.48
CA ALA A 10 17.92 -8.89 -41.07
C ALA A 10 17.88 -9.56 -39.68
N ARG A 11 18.36 -10.80 -39.66
CA ARG A 11 18.84 -11.48 -38.47
C ARG A 11 20.16 -10.85 -38.09
N ASP A 12 20.31 -10.34 -36.89
CA ASP A 12 21.62 -10.25 -36.23
C ASP A 12 21.39 -10.26 -34.72
N GLY A 13 22.12 -11.20 -34.08
CA GLY A 13 22.07 -11.45 -32.66
C GLY A 13 22.66 -10.28 -31.87
N VAL A 14 21.86 -9.70 -31.02
CA VAL A 14 22.33 -8.77 -30.00
C VAL A 14 22.69 -9.58 -28.76
N ILE A 15 24.00 -9.72 -28.55
CA ILE A 15 24.60 -10.22 -27.32
C ILE A 15 24.34 -9.15 -26.25
N VAL A 16 23.51 -9.47 -25.25
CA VAL A 16 23.32 -8.63 -24.08
C VAL A 16 24.54 -8.80 -23.18
N PRO A 17 25.29 -7.75 -22.85
CA PRO A 17 26.42 -7.89 -21.94
C PRO A 17 25.86 -8.14 -20.51
N GLU A 18 26.34 -9.23 -19.94
CA GLU A 18 26.20 -9.60 -18.54
C GLU A 18 26.86 -8.51 -17.67
N PHE A 19 26.06 -7.70 -16.97
CA PHE A 19 26.62 -6.74 -16.02
C PHE A 19 27.17 -7.49 -14.82
N ALA A 20 28.48 -7.61 -14.77
CA ALA A 20 29.22 -8.08 -13.61
C ALA A 20 28.95 -7.15 -12.41
N GLN A 21 28.47 -7.73 -11.32
CA GLN A 21 28.40 -7.07 -10.03
C GLN A 21 29.80 -6.63 -9.59
N PRO A 22 29.99 -5.42 -9.05
CA PRO A 22 31.28 -5.02 -8.51
C PRO A 22 31.59 -5.89 -7.28
N ARG A 23 32.64 -6.71 -7.38
CA ARG A 23 33.25 -7.37 -6.23
C ARG A 23 33.90 -6.28 -5.37
N ALA A 24 33.42 -6.13 -4.13
CA ALA A 24 34.12 -5.37 -3.12
C ALA A 24 35.41 -6.13 -2.78
N ASP A 25 36.58 -5.58 -3.19
CA ASP A 25 37.86 -6.07 -2.74
C ASP A 25 37.99 -5.81 -1.24
N VAL A 26 37.87 -6.89 -0.47
CA VAL A 26 38.12 -6.87 0.99
C VAL A 26 39.62 -7.03 1.13
N VAL A 27 40.30 -5.97 1.55
CA VAL A 27 41.68 -6.06 2.06
C VAL A 27 41.65 -6.81 3.40
N LEU A 28 42.10 -8.07 3.37
CA LEU A 28 42.27 -8.89 4.56
C LEU A 28 43.47 -8.40 5.37
N LEU A 29 43.25 -7.62 6.41
CA LEU A 29 44.20 -7.49 7.51
C LEU A 29 44.12 -8.74 8.38
N LYS A 30 45.26 -9.40 8.56
CA LYS A 30 45.39 -10.59 9.42
C LYS A 30 45.08 -10.25 10.88
N GLY A 31 44.10 -10.94 11.45
CA GLY A 31 43.86 -10.99 12.88
C GLY A 31 42.43 -10.62 13.28
N GLU A 32 41.69 -11.64 13.69
CA GLU A 32 40.32 -11.65 14.21
C GLU A 32 39.19 -11.82 13.19
N THR A 33 38.70 -13.04 13.08
CA THR A 33 37.41 -13.39 12.49
C THR A 33 36.28 -12.79 13.34
N ARG A 34 35.97 -11.49 13.15
CA ARG A 34 34.67 -10.99 13.52
C ARG A 34 33.67 -11.58 12.56
N THR A 35 32.95 -12.61 13.00
CA THR A 35 31.71 -13.03 12.35
C THR A 35 30.81 -11.82 12.26
N MET A 36 30.65 -11.25 11.06
CA MET A 36 29.62 -10.24 10.80
C MET A 36 28.29 -10.86 11.21
N PRO A 37 27.48 -10.21 12.03
CA PRO A 37 26.15 -10.72 12.35
C PRO A 37 25.41 -10.90 11.03
N THR A 38 24.87 -12.09 10.79
CA THR A 38 23.95 -12.36 9.67
C THR A 38 22.89 -11.25 9.68
N PRO A 39 22.61 -10.59 8.56
CA PRO A 39 21.56 -9.58 8.53
C PRO A 39 20.29 -10.21 9.12
N GLN A 40 19.84 -9.72 10.25
CA GLN A 40 18.58 -10.17 10.83
C GLN A 40 17.49 -9.86 9.80
N GLN A 41 16.74 -10.89 9.39
CA GLN A 41 15.57 -10.66 8.56
C GLN A 41 14.65 -9.64 9.26
N PRO A 42 14.11 -8.64 8.51
CA PRO A 42 13.21 -7.67 9.10
C PRO A 42 12.00 -8.40 9.69
N SER A 43 11.63 -8.04 10.91
CA SER A 43 10.47 -8.63 11.59
C SER A 43 9.30 -7.66 11.57
N LEU A 44 8.10 -8.18 11.33
CA LEU A 44 6.85 -7.41 11.37
C LEU A 44 6.61 -6.82 12.76
N ILE A 45 6.02 -5.63 12.81
CA ILE A 45 5.72 -4.90 14.04
C ILE A 45 4.30 -5.26 14.49
N VAL A 46 4.16 -5.93 15.64
CA VAL A 46 2.85 -6.31 16.18
C VAL A 46 2.18 -5.09 16.80
N ARG A 47 1.06 -4.64 16.22
CA ARG A 47 0.22 -3.56 16.76
C ARG A 47 -0.91 -4.09 17.64
N GLN A 48 -1.42 -5.28 17.31
CA GLN A 48 -2.45 -5.96 18.09
C GLN A 48 -2.32 -7.47 17.85
N LYS A 49 -2.46 -8.27 18.92
CA LYS A 49 -2.34 -9.73 18.83
C LYS A 49 -3.65 -10.41 18.42
N SER A 50 -4.78 -9.92 18.90
CA SER A 50 -6.10 -10.48 18.60
C SER A 50 -7.17 -9.36 18.48
N PRO A 51 -7.85 -9.21 17.33
CA PRO A 51 -7.47 -9.82 16.07
C PRO A 51 -6.05 -9.40 15.66
N GLN A 52 -5.36 -10.24 14.90
CA GLN A 52 -3.99 -9.96 14.49
C GLN A 52 -3.92 -8.72 13.59
N ASN A 53 -3.10 -7.75 14.00
CA ASN A 53 -2.79 -6.55 13.23
C ASN A 53 -1.28 -6.31 13.32
N ILE A 54 -0.60 -6.44 12.20
CA ILE A 54 0.86 -6.38 12.11
C ILE A 54 1.28 -5.45 10.98
N GLU A 55 2.36 -4.71 11.20
CA GLU A 55 2.85 -3.65 10.35
C GLU A 55 4.19 -4.02 9.72
N PHE A 56 4.35 -3.71 8.44
CA PHE A 56 5.62 -3.79 7.76
C PHE A 56 6.62 -2.78 8.36
N PRO A 57 7.86 -3.16 8.69
CA PRO A 57 8.87 -2.21 9.15
C PRO A 57 9.34 -1.35 7.96
N PHE A 58 8.70 -0.20 7.74
CA PHE A 58 8.86 0.61 6.52
C PHE A 58 10.32 1.01 6.22
N ALA A 59 11.16 1.12 7.25
CA ALA A 59 12.60 1.34 7.10
C ALA A 59 13.33 0.21 6.35
N SER A 60 12.76 -0.99 6.35
CA SER A 60 13.28 -2.18 5.65
C SER A 60 12.86 -2.26 4.18
N LEU A 61 12.15 -1.25 3.67
CA LEU A 61 11.79 -1.18 2.26
C LEU A 61 13.04 -1.26 1.38
N SER A 62 13.17 -2.29 0.55
CA SER A 62 14.29 -2.52 -0.37
C SER A 62 13.83 -2.76 -1.80
N ASP A 63 12.69 -3.41 -1.95
CA ASP A 63 12.19 -3.92 -3.22
C ASP A 63 10.86 -3.29 -3.61
N TRP A 64 10.56 -3.34 -4.88
CA TRP A 64 9.32 -2.80 -5.42
C TRP A 64 8.08 -3.57 -4.98
N LEU A 65 8.17 -4.89 -4.86
CA LEU A 65 7.14 -5.74 -4.26
C LEU A 65 7.54 -6.09 -2.83
N ILE A 66 6.61 -5.94 -1.90
CA ILE A 66 6.81 -6.41 -0.53
C ILE A 66 6.62 -7.94 -0.51
N PRO A 67 7.59 -8.71 0.00
CA PRO A 67 7.44 -10.14 0.19
C PRO A 67 6.18 -10.47 1.02
N THR A 68 5.48 -11.53 0.65
CA THR A 68 4.19 -11.89 1.27
C THR A 68 4.30 -12.07 2.79
N GLU A 69 5.41 -12.63 3.27
CA GLU A 69 5.70 -12.84 4.69
C GLU A 69 5.98 -11.55 5.47
N LEU A 70 6.33 -10.46 4.78
CA LEU A 70 6.54 -9.13 5.36
C LEU A 70 5.36 -8.17 5.13
N PHE A 71 4.34 -8.61 4.39
CA PHE A 71 3.22 -7.75 4.07
C PHE A 71 2.36 -7.48 5.31
N PHE A 72 1.90 -6.24 5.47
CA PHE A 72 1.08 -5.88 6.63
C PHE A 72 -0.26 -6.62 6.65
N VAL A 73 -0.76 -6.88 7.85
CA VAL A 73 -2.08 -7.50 8.06
C VAL A 73 -2.96 -6.56 8.88
N ARG A 74 -4.18 -6.30 8.38
CA ARG A 74 -5.22 -5.56 9.08
C ARG A 74 -6.50 -6.38 9.15
N ASN A 75 -6.93 -6.74 10.35
CA ASN A 75 -8.14 -7.52 10.63
C ASN A 75 -9.03 -6.78 11.62
N HIS A 76 -10.35 -6.76 11.35
CA HIS A 76 -11.35 -6.24 12.28
C HIS A 76 -11.82 -7.32 13.25
N PHE A 77 -11.89 -8.55 12.76
CA PHE A 77 -12.25 -9.76 13.48
C PHE A 77 -11.15 -10.82 13.29
N PRO A 78 -11.13 -11.90 14.08
CA PRO A 78 -10.20 -13.01 13.86
C PRO A 78 -10.31 -13.55 12.42
N SER A 79 -9.17 -13.92 11.85
CA SER A 79 -9.13 -14.53 10.51
C SER A 79 -9.91 -15.86 10.53
N PRO A 80 -10.92 -16.03 9.66
CA PRO A 80 -11.67 -17.28 9.60
C PRO A 80 -10.80 -18.44 9.10
N ASP A 81 -11.16 -19.65 9.48
CA ASP A 81 -10.54 -20.88 8.99
C ASP A 81 -11.45 -21.48 7.90
N LEU A 82 -11.12 -21.20 6.63
CA LEU A 82 -11.92 -21.60 5.49
C LEU A 82 -11.23 -22.74 4.72
N ASP A 83 -11.97 -23.83 4.51
CA ASP A 83 -11.56 -24.89 3.59
C ASP A 83 -12.10 -24.54 2.19
N ALA A 84 -11.21 -24.41 1.20
CA ALA A 84 -11.60 -24.09 -0.16
C ALA A 84 -12.52 -25.13 -0.80
N ARG A 85 -12.51 -26.40 -0.32
CA ARG A 85 -13.41 -27.46 -0.80
C ARG A 85 -14.87 -27.17 -0.46
N ASP A 86 -15.11 -26.59 0.72
CA ASP A 86 -16.44 -26.28 1.23
C ASP A 86 -16.85 -24.84 0.97
N TRP A 87 -15.86 -23.98 0.66
CA TRP A 87 -16.09 -22.56 0.42
C TRP A 87 -16.89 -22.32 -0.87
N ARG A 88 -17.82 -21.40 -0.84
CA ARG A 88 -18.60 -20.96 -2.01
C ARG A 88 -18.72 -19.44 -2.02
N LEU A 89 -18.69 -18.89 -3.24
CA LEU A 89 -19.04 -17.50 -3.52
C LEU A 89 -20.48 -17.42 -4.00
N ARG A 90 -21.34 -16.75 -3.25
CA ARG A 90 -22.75 -16.50 -3.63
C ARG A 90 -22.87 -15.09 -4.23
N VAL A 91 -23.52 -15.00 -5.37
CA VAL A 91 -23.82 -13.73 -6.04
C VAL A 91 -25.33 -13.59 -6.21
N GLY A 92 -25.89 -12.50 -5.67
CA GLY A 92 -27.35 -12.30 -5.66
C GLY A 92 -27.74 -10.81 -5.60
N GLY A 93 -28.98 -10.55 -5.17
CA GLY A 93 -29.56 -9.21 -5.13
C GLY A 93 -30.19 -8.80 -6.46
N ALA A 94 -29.90 -7.60 -6.94
CA ALA A 94 -30.42 -7.05 -8.21
C ALA A 94 -29.73 -7.66 -9.43
N VAL A 95 -29.84 -8.98 -9.57
CA VAL A 95 -29.34 -9.78 -10.71
C VAL A 95 -30.46 -10.57 -11.34
N GLU A 96 -30.29 -10.95 -12.62
CA GLU A 96 -31.26 -11.79 -13.33
C GLU A 96 -31.22 -13.25 -12.85
N ARG A 97 -30.02 -13.74 -12.53
CA ARG A 97 -29.76 -15.14 -12.14
C ARG A 97 -28.79 -15.14 -10.96
N PRO A 98 -29.23 -15.42 -9.73
CA PRO A 98 -28.32 -15.70 -8.64
C PRO A 98 -27.43 -16.91 -9.00
N ILE A 99 -26.14 -16.82 -8.72
CA ILE A 99 -25.15 -17.86 -8.99
C ILE A 99 -24.35 -18.20 -7.74
N GLU A 100 -23.85 -19.41 -7.68
CA GLU A 100 -22.90 -19.88 -6.69
C GLU A 100 -21.70 -20.51 -7.41
N LEU A 101 -20.48 -20.13 -7.00
CA LEU A 101 -19.23 -20.56 -7.59
C LEU A 101 -18.31 -21.14 -6.52
N ASP A 102 -17.63 -22.23 -6.84
CA ASP A 102 -16.48 -22.71 -6.07
C ASP A 102 -15.18 -22.09 -6.57
N LEU A 103 -14.09 -22.30 -5.83
CA LEU A 103 -12.80 -21.73 -6.15
C LEU A 103 -12.24 -22.23 -7.49
N ASP A 104 -12.48 -23.49 -7.82
CA ASP A 104 -11.97 -24.10 -9.06
C ASP A 104 -12.67 -23.51 -10.29
N SER A 105 -13.99 -23.30 -10.21
CA SER A 105 -14.76 -22.59 -11.24
C SER A 105 -14.24 -21.17 -11.46
N ILE A 106 -13.91 -20.44 -10.39
CA ILE A 106 -13.34 -19.09 -10.48
C ILE A 106 -11.95 -19.15 -11.13
N LYS A 107 -11.08 -20.07 -10.72
CA LYS A 107 -9.74 -20.24 -11.29
C LYS A 107 -9.73 -20.67 -12.75
N ALA A 108 -10.81 -21.34 -13.21
CA ALA A 108 -10.99 -21.72 -14.62
C ALA A 108 -11.38 -20.54 -15.53
N MET A 109 -11.83 -19.42 -14.96
CA MET A 109 -12.12 -18.19 -15.71
C MET A 109 -10.83 -17.51 -16.18
N ARG A 110 -10.95 -16.52 -17.07
CA ARG A 110 -9.81 -15.72 -17.52
C ARG A 110 -9.18 -14.96 -16.35
N SER A 111 -7.93 -15.25 -16.05
CA SER A 111 -7.19 -14.57 -15.01
C SER A 111 -6.61 -13.22 -15.49
N THR A 112 -6.51 -12.29 -14.58
CA THR A 112 -5.83 -10.99 -14.75
C THR A 112 -4.85 -10.81 -13.60
N THR A 113 -3.64 -10.33 -13.94
CA THR A 113 -2.62 -9.99 -12.95
C THR A 113 -2.23 -8.52 -13.10
N PHE A 114 -2.24 -7.77 -12.01
CA PHE A 114 -1.66 -6.43 -11.97
C PHE A 114 -1.05 -6.14 -10.60
N THR A 115 -0.08 -5.22 -10.59
CA THR A 115 0.53 -4.76 -9.34
C THR A 115 -0.25 -3.58 -8.80
N ALA A 116 -0.58 -3.63 -7.52
CA ALA A 116 -1.23 -2.51 -6.86
C ALA A 116 -0.76 -2.34 -5.42
N VAL A 117 -0.64 -1.08 -5.02
CA VAL A 117 -0.43 -0.70 -3.63
C VAL A 117 -1.76 -0.73 -2.90
N VAL A 118 -1.75 -1.26 -1.69
CA VAL A 118 -2.86 -1.16 -0.74
C VAL A 118 -2.39 -0.46 0.52
N GLU A 119 -3.13 0.53 0.97
CA GLU A 119 -2.89 1.27 2.20
C GLU A 119 -4.08 1.13 3.15
N CYS A 120 -3.82 0.80 4.41
CA CYS A 120 -4.84 0.92 5.46
C CYS A 120 -5.21 2.39 5.64
N ALA A 121 -6.49 2.73 5.63
CA ALA A 121 -6.93 4.12 5.84
C ALA A 121 -6.42 4.75 7.14
N GLY A 122 -6.04 3.93 8.13
CA GLY A 122 -5.44 4.38 9.39
C GLY A 122 -3.92 4.46 9.38
N ASN A 123 -3.24 4.22 8.25
CA ASN A 123 -1.79 4.34 8.13
C ASN A 123 -1.32 5.75 8.48
N GLY A 124 -0.33 5.89 9.38
CA GLY A 124 0.12 7.18 9.88
C GLY A 124 -0.70 7.75 11.05
N ARG A 125 -1.61 6.97 11.67
CA ARG A 125 -2.46 7.48 12.78
C ARG A 125 -1.66 8.01 13.96
N VAL A 126 -0.50 7.46 14.23
CA VAL A 126 0.39 7.91 15.31
C VAL A 126 0.81 9.39 15.18
N TYR A 127 0.73 9.96 13.97
CA TYR A 127 1.16 11.33 13.68
C TYR A 127 0.05 12.38 13.76
N TYR A 128 -1.15 11.99 14.19
CA TYR A 128 -2.22 12.97 14.41
C TYR A 128 -1.99 13.82 15.65
N GLU A 129 -2.18 15.12 15.50
CA GLU A 129 -2.20 16.09 16.59
C GLU A 129 -3.57 16.81 16.63
N PRO A 130 -4.38 16.68 17.70
CA PRO A 130 -4.16 15.79 18.84
C PRO A 130 -4.28 14.31 18.48
N PRO A 131 -3.73 13.40 19.32
CA PRO A 131 -3.77 11.95 19.08
C PRO A 131 -5.19 11.42 18.88
N LYS A 132 -5.32 10.45 17.95
CA LYS A 132 -6.61 9.83 17.60
C LYS A 132 -6.70 8.39 18.08
N GLU A 133 -7.91 7.97 18.47
CA GLU A 133 -8.18 6.58 18.86
C GLU A 133 -8.04 5.61 17.68
N GLY A 134 -7.80 4.34 18.00
CA GLY A 134 -7.67 3.24 17.05
C GLY A 134 -6.27 2.64 17.04
N LEU A 135 -6.00 1.73 16.09
CA LEU A 135 -4.68 1.13 15.94
C LEU A 135 -3.65 2.19 15.56
N GLN A 136 -2.59 2.27 16.35
CA GLN A 136 -1.52 3.26 16.20
C GLN A 136 -0.50 2.81 15.16
N TRP A 137 -0.92 2.79 13.89
CA TRP A 137 -0.05 2.53 12.77
C TRP A 137 0.97 3.66 12.60
N GLN A 138 2.21 3.31 12.35
CA GLN A 138 3.22 4.23 11.84
C GLN A 138 3.10 4.33 10.31
N ASN A 139 4.17 4.00 9.59
CA ASN A 139 4.25 4.18 8.14
C ASN A 139 4.09 2.87 7.34
N GLY A 140 3.98 1.73 8.00
CA GLY A 140 4.09 0.42 7.36
C GLY A 140 2.78 -0.33 7.18
N ALA A 141 1.62 0.28 7.44
CA ALA A 141 0.33 -0.29 7.06
C ALA A 141 0.01 0.00 5.58
N VAL A 142 1.00 -0.21 4.72
CA VAL A 142 0.96 -0.05 3.27
C VAL A 142 1.89 -1.08 2.64
N GLY A 143 1.55 -1.55 1.44
CA GLY A 143 2.41 -2.46 0.70
C GLY A 143 1.97 -2.59 -0.75
N ASN A 144 2.93 -2.87 -1.63
CA ASN A 144 2.73 -3.07 -3.06
C ASN A 144 2.97 -4.55 -3.39
N ALA A 145 2.03 -5.19 -4.06
CA ALA A 145 2.11 -6.60 -4.43
C ALA A 145 1.51 -6.86 -5.81
N ALA A 146 1.90 -7.97 -6.42
CA ALA A 146 1.26 -8.50 -7.62
C ALA A 146 0.04 -9.34 -7.20
N TRP A 147 -1.12 -9.02 -7.77
CA TRP A 147 -2.40 -9.67 -7.46
C TRP A 147 -2.93 -10.37 -8.69
N THR A 148 -3.29 -11.65 -8.56
CA THR A 148 -3.87 -12.45 -9.63
C THR A 148 -5.26 -12.92 -9.24
N GLY A 149 -6.21 -12.73 -10.14
CA GLY A 149 -7.61 -13.13 -9.95
C GLY A 149 -8.44 -12.97 -11.21
N VAL A 150 -9.74 -12.89 -11.04
CA VAL A 150 -10.71 -12.67 -12.13
C VAL A 150 -11.34 -11.29 -12.01
N LEU A 151 -11.68 -10.66 -13.12
CA LEU A 151 -12.39 -9.39 -13.09
C LEU A 151 -13.76 -9.56 -12.43
N LEU A 152 -14.08 -8.71 -11.47
CA LEU A 152 -15.38 -8.75 -10.81
C LEU A 152 -16.53 -8.59 -11.81
N ARG A 153 -16.35 -7.78 -12.86
CA ARG A 153 -17.35 -7.60 -13.92
C ARG A 153 -17.72 -8.91 -14.61
N GLU A 154 -16.78 -9.84 -14.86
CA GLU A 154 -17.08 -11.10 -15.53
C GLU A 154 -18.03 -11.96 -14.68
N ILE A 155 -17.85 -11.98 -13.38
CA ILE A 155 -18.75 -12.67 -12.44
C ILE A 155 -20.13 -11.97 -12.40
N LEU A 156 -20.16 -10.64 -12.40
CA LEU A 156 -21.41 -9.87 -12.43
C LEU A 156 -22.17 -10.04 -13.75
N GLU A 157 -21.48 -10.13 -14.88
CA GLU A 157 -22.06 -10.44 -16.20
C GLU A 157 -22.69 -11.84 -16.24
N MET A 158 -22.04 -12.84 -15.64
CA MET A 158 -22.63 -14.20 -15.51
C MET A 158 -23.96 -14.19 -14.74
N ALA A 159 -24.06 -13.37 -13.70
CA ALA A 159 -25.28 -13.19 -12.91
C ALA A 159 -26.35 -12.35 -13.61
N GLY A 160 -25.94 -11.49 -14.54
CA GLY A 160 -26.82 -10.54 -15.26
C GLY A 160 -27.30 -9.42 -14.36
N VAL A 161 -26.48 -8.36 -14.19
CA VAL A 161 -26.81 -7.21 -13.35
C VAL A 161 -28.00 -6.44 -13.92
N LYS A 162 -29.02 -6.17 -13.10
CA LYS A 162 -30.20 -5.40 -13.49
C LYS A 162 -29.87 -3.91 -13.70
N ARG A 163 -30.60 -3.26 -14.58
CA ARG A 163 -30.41 -1.83 -14.90
C ARG A 163 -30.64 -0.87 -13.71
N THR A 164 -31.34 -1.32 -12.69
CA THR A 164 -31.61 -0.60 -11.45
C THR A 164 -30.46 -0.64 -10.45
N ALA A 165 -29.46 -1.49 -10.68
CA ALA A 165 -28.29 -1.64 -9.82
C ALA A 165 -27.52 -0.33 -9.62
N ARG A 166 -27.11 -0.08 -8.37
CA ARG A 166 -26.35 1.10 -7.97
C ARG A 166 -24.99 0.75 -7.42
N GLU A 167 -24.94 -0.24 -6.53
CA GLU A 167 -23.72 -0.64 -5.85
C GLU A 167 -23.60 -2.17 -5.81
N VAL A 168 -22.38 -2.62 -5.58
CA VAL A 168 -22.03 -4.02 -5.36
C VAL A 168 -21.48 -4.17 -3.96
N LEU A 169 -22.23 -4.81 -3.08
CA LEU A 169 -21.85 -5.11 -1.71
C LEU A 169 -21.01 -6.38 -1.68
N LEU A 170 -19.82 -6.31 -1.11
CA LEU A 170 -18.91 -7.42 -0.85
C LEU A 170 -18.91 -7.70 0.65
N ALA A 171 -19.16 -8.96 1.05
CA ALA A 171 -19.14 -9.38 2.45
C ALA A 171 -18.15 -10.54 2.65
N GLY A 172 -17.34 -10.42 3.69
CA GLY A 172 -16.38 -11.43 4.13
C GLY A 172 -17.00 -12.42 5.13
N ALA A 173 -16.33 -13.56 5.29
CA ALA A 173 -16.69 -14.57 6.28
C ALA A 173 -16.32 -14.13 7.73
N ASP A 174 -15.46 -13.13 7.89
CA ASP A 174 -15.09 -12.60 9.19
C ASP A 174 -16.23 -11.79 9.80
N SER A 175 -16.56 -12.07 11.06
CA SER A 175 -17.63 -11.40 11.77
C SER A 175 -17.36 -11.31 13.28
N GLY A 176 -18.04 -10.39 13.92
CA GLY A 176 -17.93 -10.19 15.36
C GLY A 176 -18.74 -8.97 15.84
N VAL A 177 -18.63 -8.70 17.12
CA VAL A 177 -19.24 -7.51 17.75
C VAL A 177 -18.21 -6.40 17.79
N VAL A 178 -18.56 -5.22 17.33
CA VAL A 178 -17.72 -4.01 17.52
C VAL A 178 -17.99 -3.48 18.92
N ASP A 179 -16.89 -3.29 19.67
CA ASP A 179 -16.90 -2.98 21.10
C ASP A 179 -17.77 -1.76 21.45
N THR A 180 -18.46 -1.89 22.58
CA THR A 180 -19.34 -0.86 23.17
C THR A 180 -18.59 0.39 23.64
N ASN A 181 -17.27 0.32 23.84
CA ASN A 181 -16.42 1.47 24.21
C ASN A 181 -16.16 2.44 23.06
N LYS A 182 -16.47 2.06 21.82
CA LYS A 182 -16.40 2.97 20.68
C LYS A 182 -17.66 3.85 20.63
N LYS A 183 -17.54 5.07 20.09
CA LYS A 183 -18.63 6.02 19.90
C LYS A 183 -19.89 5.41 19.25
N THR A 184 -19.75 4.30 18.54
CA THR A 184 -20.83 3.57 17.90
C THR A 184 -20.56 2.07 17.98
N ALA A 185 -21.22 1.38 18.92
CA ALA A 185 -21.19 -0.07 18.99
C ALA A 185 -22.04 -0.70 17.86
N SER A 186 -21.70 -1.93 17.45
CA SER A 186 -22.58 -2.68 16.54
C SER A 186 -23.80 -3.23 17.29
N PRO A 187 -24.97 -3.40 16.63
CA PRO A 187 -26.18 -3.94 17.25
C PRO A 187 -26.14 -5.47 17.44
N GLY A 188 -24.98 -6.04 17.66
CA GLY A 188 -24.69 -7.45 17.72
C GLY A 188 -23.57 -7.84 16.75
N PRO A 189 -23.37 -9.13 16.47
CA PRO A 189 -22.39 -9.58 15.49
C PRO A 189 -22.70 -9.05 14.08
N ILE A 190 -21.68 -8.51 13.42
CA ILE A 190 -21.74 -8.04 12.03
C ILE A 190 -20.58 -8.60 11.24
N ALA A 191 -20.78 -8.87 9.95
CA ALA A 191 -19.70 -9.20 9.05
C ALA A 191 -18.91 -7.93 8.64
N PHE A 192 -17.65 -8.12 8.24
CA PHE A 192 -16.97 -7.06 7.52
C PHE A 192 -17.49 -6.98 6.08
N ALA A 193 -18.12 -5.87 5.74
CA ALA A 193 -18.75 -5.69 4.44
C ALA A 193 -18.60 -4.25 3.94
N ARG A 194 -18.33 -4.09 2.64
CA ARG A 194 -18.19 -2.80 1.96
C ARG A 194 -18.86 -2.85 0.60
N SER A 195 -19.48 -1.77 0.20
CA SER A 195 -19.99 -1.62 -1.16
C SER A 195 -19.05 -0.79 -2.04
N LEU A 196 -19.10 -1.08 -3.32
CA LEU A 196 -18.47 -0.32 -4.39
C LEU A 196 -19.58 0.25 -5.29
N PRO A 197 -19.49 1.51 -5.76
CA PRO A 197 -20.31 1.96 -6.89
C PRO A 197 -20.20 0.97 -8.05
N LEU A 198 -21.29 0.75 -8.79
CA LEU A 198 -21.30 -0.24 -9.87
C LEU A 198 -20.19 0.02 -10.90
N GLU A 199 -19.95 1.30 -11.23
CA GLU A 199 -18.88 1.71 -12.15
C GLU A 199 -17.48 1.25 -11.67
N LYS A 200 -17.21 1.34 -10.37
CA LYS A 200 -15.94 0.86 -9.79
C LYS A 200 -15.89 -0.66 -9.72
N ALA A 201 -17.00 -1.30 -9.43
CA ALA A 201 -17.08 -2.76 -9.37
C ALA A 201 -16.80 -3.44 -10.73
N ILE A 202 -17.23 -2.79 -11.84
CA ILE A 202 -17.01 -3.32 -13.21
C ILE A 202 -15.73 -2.80 -13.87
N ALA A 203 -14.95 -1.95 -13.20
CA ALA A 203 -13.70 -1.42 -13.74
C ALA A 203 -12.62 -2.52 -13.84
N ASP A 204 -11.70 -2.35 -14.81
CA ASP A 204 -10.55 -3.27 -15.00
C ASP A 204 -9.60 -3.31 -13.79
N SER A 205 -9.69 -2.33 -12.90
CA SER A 205 -8.93 -2.23 -11.65
C SER A 205 -9.56 -2.98 -10.48
N THR A 206 -10.68 -3.69 -10.68
CA THR A 206 -11.38 -4.44 -9.62
C THR A 206 -11.43 -5.92 -9.97
N ILE A 207 -10.67 -6.73 -9.20
CA ILE A 207 -10.63 -8.18 -9.35
C ILE A 207 -10.99 -8.89 -8.05
N LEU A 208 -11.42 -10.14 -8.19
CA LEU A 208 -11.45 -11.10 -7.09
C LEU A 208 -10.18 -11.94 -7.17
N ALA A 209 -9.21 -11.61 -6.29
CA ALA A 209 -7.90 -12.23 -6.28
C ALA A 209 -7.89 -13.51 -5.44
N TYR A 210 -7.20 -14.54 -5.95
CA TYR A 210 -6.91 -15.80 -5.28
C TYR A 210 -5.39 -16.03 -5.09
N SER A 211 -4.56 -15.14 -5.64
CA SER A 211 -3.09 -15.20 -5.54
C SER A 211 -2.50 -13.82 -5.27
N MET A 212 -1.38 -13.81 -4.56
CA MET A 212 -0.55 -12.65 -4.23
C MET A 212 0.91 -13.00 -4.43
N ASN A 213 1.67 -12.20 -5.20
CA ASN A 213 3.07 -12.44 -5.51
C ASN A 213 3.32 -13.86 -6.08
N GLU A 214 2.45 -14.29 -7.02
CA GLU A 214 2.49 -15.59 -7.69
C GLU A 214 2.15 -16.83 -6.83
N GLU A 215 1.95 -16.64 -5.51
CA GLU A 215 1.58 -17.70 -4.58
C GLU A 215 0.09 -17.59 -4.19
N PRO A 216 -0.55 -18.69 -3.75
CA PRO A 216 -1.89 -18.62 -3.18
C PRO A 216 -1.95 -17.60 -2.03
N LEU A 217 -3.09 -16.95 -1.86
CA LEU A 217 -3.30 -16.07 -0.71
C LEU A 217 -3.03 -16.82 0.60
N THR A 218 -2.36 -16.17 1.54
CA THR A 218 -2.31 -16.69 2.91
C THR A 218 -3.65 -16.48 3.62
N ARG A 219 -3.87 -17.19 4.72
CA ARG A 219 -5.08 -17.04 5.54
C ARG A 219 -5.31 -15.56 5.90
N ASP A 220 -4.29 -14.87 6.41
CA ASP A 220 -4.40 -13.48 6.86
C ASP A 220 -4.55 -12.47 5.72
N HIS A 221 -4.16 -12.84 4.51
CA HIS A 221 -4.33 -12.02 3.31
C HIS A 221 -5.62 -12.33 2.53
N GLY A 222 -6.51 -13.20 3.08
CA GLY A 222 -7.87 -13.36 2.56
C GLY A 222 -8.13 -14.64 1.78
N TYR A 223 -7.32 -15.71 1.99
CA TYR A 223 -7.61 -17.03 1.40
C TYR A 223 -9.03 -17.50 1.72
N PRO A 224 -9.80 -18.07 0.76
CA PRO A 224 -9.39 -18.40 -0.60
C PRO A 224 -9.59 -17.28 -1.62
N LEU A 225 -10.37 -16.23 -1.31
CA LEU A 225 -10.72 -15.16 -2.24
C LEU A 225 -10.85 -13.81 -1.54
N ARG A 226 -10.30 -12.76 -2.15
CA ARG A 226 -10.45 -11.39 -1.69
C ARG A 226 -10.72 -10.42 -2.83
N ALA A 227 -11.29 -9.26 -2.52
CA ALA A 227 -11.30 -8.14 -3.45
C ALA A 227 -9.93 -7.46 -3.51
N VAL A 228 -9.56 -7.00 -4.69
CA VAL A 228 -8.51 -6.04 -4.98
C VAL A 228 -9.14 -4.91 -5.77
N VAL A 229 -9.11 -3.70 -5.21
CA VAL A 229 -9.74 -2.50 -5.77
C VAL A 229 -8.66 -1.45 -5.99
N GLY A 230 -8.01 -1.48 -7.15
CA GLY A 230 -6.88 -0.63 -7.47
C GLY A 230 -7.18 0.86 -7.23
N GLY A 231 -6.26 1.56 -6.55
CA GLY A 231 -6.39 2.97 -6.21
C GLY A 231 -7.19 3.29 -4.95
N TRP A 232 -7.90 2.32 -4.36
CA TRP A 232 -8.71 2.54 -3.16
C TRP A 232 -8.04 2.04 -1.88
N PHE A 233 -8.37 2.66 -0.74
CA PHE A 233 -7.90 2.21 0.56
C PHE A 233 -8.27 0.75 0.86
N GLY A 234 -7.45 0.07 1.66
CA GLY A 234 -7.56 -1.35 1.97
C GLY A 234 -8.87 -1.82 2.59
N MET A 235 -9.70 -0.93 3.18
CA MET A 235 -11.03 -1.32 3.67
C MET A 235 -12.00 -1.67 2.53
N ALA A 236 -11.76 -1.21 1.29
CA ALA A 236 -12.55 -1.63 0.13
C ALA A 236 -12.12 -3.01 -0.40
N TRP A 237 -10.95 -3.50 0.01
CA TRP A 237 -10.36 -4.76 -0.42
C TRP A 237 -10.81 -5.90 0.50
N VAL A 238 -12.12 -6.15 0.57
CA VAL A 238 -12.72 -7.15 1.46
C VAL A 238 -12.03 -8.51 1.29
N LYS A 239 -11.63 -9.11 2.43
CA LYS A 239 -11.00 -10.43 2.51
C LYS A 239 -12.03 -11.52 2.76
N TRP A 240 -11.67 -12.77 2.47
CA TRP A 240 -12.52 -13.94 2.75
C TRP A 240 -13.94 -13.81 2.20
N ILE A 241 -14.08 -13.26 0.99
CA ILE A 241 -15.40 -12.98 0.40
C ILE A 241 -16.20 -14.27 0.25
N THR A 242 -17.44 -14.26 0.75
CA THR A 242 -18.42 -15.32 0.58
C THR A 242 -19.68 -14.85 -0.14
N ASP A 243 -19.95 -13.55 -0.09
CA ASP A 243 -21.19 -13.02 -0.63
C ASP A 243 -20.95 -11.73 -1.43
N ILE A 244 -21.56 -11.67 -2.60
CA ILE A 244 -21.67 -10.47 -3.44
C ILE A 244 -23.15 -10.19 -3.63
N THR A 245 -23.59 -9.01 -3.18
CA THR A 245 -24.99 -8.60 -3.33
C THR A 245 -25.07 -7.32 -4.14
N VAL A 246 -25.68 -7.38 -5.31
CA VAL A 246 -25.98 -6.19 -6.11
C VAL A 246 -27.18 -5.48 -5.50
N VAL A 247 -27.04 -4.19 -5.21
CA VAL A 247 -28.09 -3.40 -4.53
C VAL A 247 -28.53 -2.20 -5.38
N GLU A 248 -29.82 -1.83 -5.24
CA GLU A 248 -30.46 -0.74 -6.00
C GLU A 248 -30.44 0.60 -5.23
N GLN A 249 -30.05 0.56 -3.97
CA GLN A 249 -29.92 1.73 -3.10
C GLN A 249 -28.52 1.79 -2.49
N PRO A 250 -28.03 2.97 -2.10
CA PRO A 250 -26.74 3.09 -1.43
C PRO A 250 -26.71 2.25 -0.14
N PHE A 251 -25.63 1.49 0.05
CA PHE A 251 -25.43 0.69 1.24
C PHE A 251 -24.96 1.55 2.41
N LEU A 252 -25.74 1.56 3.50
CA LEU A 252 -25.43 2.32 4.72
C LEU A 252 -25.04 1.43 5.89
N GLY A 253 -24.35 0.31 5.59
CA GLY A 253 -23.85 -0.60 6.63
C GLY A 253 -22.80 0.03 7.53
N TYR A 254 -22.51 -0.61 8.66
CA TYR A 254 -21.66 -0.10 9.72
C TYR A 254 -20.30 0.41 9.19
N TRP A 255 -19.57 -0.42 8.45
CA TRP A 255 -18.23 -0.10 7.93
C TRP A 255 -18.24 0.95 6.79
N GLN A 256 -19.41 1.22 6.21
CA GLN A 256 -19.58 2.21 5.16
C GLN A 256 -19.97 3.59 5.72
N ALA A 257 -20.87 3.63 6.69
CA ALA A 257 -21.54 4.85 7.13
C ALA A 257 -21.16 5.30 8.55
N ARG A 258 -20.53 4.41 9.36
CA ARG A 258 -20.25 4.67 10.78
C ARG A 258 -18.77 4.66 11.14
N ASP A 259 -17.90 3.99 10.37
CA ASP A 259 -16.49 3.87 10.71
C ASP A 259 -15.58 4.54 9.66
N TYR A 260 -15.62 4.14 8.39
CA TYR A 260 -14.72 4.65 7.35
C TYR A 260 -15.37 5.76 6.54
N PHE A 261 -15.34 6.98 7.04
CA PHE A 261 -15.87 8.17 6.40
C PHE A 261 -14.95 9.39 6.58
N ARG A 262 -15.21 10.44 5.81
CA ARG A 262 -14.62 11.78 5.97
C ARG A 262 -15.71 12.84 5.78
N TRP A 263 -15.42 14.05 6.23
CA TRP A 263 -16.24 15.21 5.92
C TRP A 263 -15.89 15.77 4.56
N GLU A 264 -16.89 16.05 3.75
CA GLU A 264 -16.77 16.73 2.47
C GLU A 264 -17.58 18.02 2.49
N ARG A 265 -16.96 19.11 1.98
CA ARG A 265 -17.57 20.45 1.94
C ARG A 265 -17.68 21.04 0.54
N SER A 266 -17.45 20.25 -0.51
CA SER A 266 -17.43 20.70 -1.90
C SER A 266 -18.75 21.35 -2.35
N LEU A 267 -19.87 21.02 -1.70
CA LEU A 267 -21.21 21.56 -1.98
C LEU A 267 -21.69 22.62 -0.97
N GLY A 268 -20.79 23.16 -0.12
CA GLY A 268 -21.10 24.13 0.92
C GLY A 268 -21.33 23.49 2.28
N GLU A 269 -22.49 22.86 2.52
CA GLU A 269 -22.78 22.16 3.76
C GLU A 269 -21.91 20.91 3.93
N PRO A 270 -21.34 20.66 5.14
CA PRO A 270 -20.56 19.47 5.38
C PRO A 270 -21.41 18.20 5.34
N ARG A 271 -20.96 17.21 4.58
CA ARG A 271 -21.60 15.89 4.50
C ARG A 271 -20.59 14.78 4.79
N LEU A 272 -21.05 13.70 5.39
CA LEU A 272 -20.27 12.50 5.53
C LEU A 272 -20.26 11.73 4.22
N VAL A 273 -19.06 11.41 3.73
CA VAL A 273 -18.88 10.54 2.56
C VAL A 273 -18.02 9.34 2.96
N PRO A 274 -18.33 8.14 2.45
CA PRO A 274 -17.49 6.97 2.67
C PRO A 274 -16.08 7.22 2.12
N LEU A 275 -15.06 6.77 2.86
CA LEU A 275 -13.71 6.71 2.32
C LEU A 275 -13.66 5.73 1.16
N ALA A 276 -12.94 6.08 0.12
CA ALA A 276 -12.82 5.32 -1.10
C ALA A 276 -11.36 5.36 -1.62
N GLU A 277 -11.06 6.30 -2.49
CA GLU A 277 -9.78 6.48 -3.15
C GLU A 277 -8.68 6.93 -2.20
N MET A 278 -7.47 6.38 -2.37
CA MET A 278 -6.27 6.83 -1.66
C MET A 278 -5.86 8.22 -2.16
N GLU A 279 -5.30 9.01 -1.27
CA GLU A 279 -4.79 10.33 -1.61
C GLU A 279 -3.29 10.28 -1.89
N VAL A 280 -2.78 11.27 -2.64
CA VAL A 280 -1.37 11.39 -2.99
C VAL A 280 -0.50 11.46 -1.73
N LYS A 281 0.56 10.63 -1.67
CA LYS A 281 1.43 10.50 -0.51
C LYS A 281 2.82 10.05 -0.90
N ALA A 282 3.85 10.58 -0.24
CA ALA A 282 5.21 10.08 -0.23
C ALA A 282 5.68 9.90 1.21
N GLN A 283 6.52 8.91 1.44
CA GLN A 283 7.12 8.65 2.75
C GLN A 283 8.61 8.34 2.60
N ILE A 284 9.40 8.82 3.55
CA ILE A 284 10.82 8.48 3.69
C ILE A 284 10.91 7.14 4.44
N ALA A 285 11.56 6.15 3.81
CA ALA A 285 11.91 4.90 4.46
C ALA A 285 13.27 5.00 5.17
N ARG A 286 14.23 5.66 4.55
CA ARG A 286 15.57 5.96 5.09
C ARG A 286 16.01 7.36 4.68
N PRO A 287 16.73 8.08 5.60
CA PRO A 287 17.09 7.68 6.95
C PRO A 287 15.87 7.56 7.87
N VAL A 288 16.03 6.82 8.97
CA VAL A 288 15.00 6.76 10.02
C VAL A 288 15.09 7.96 10.95
N GLN A 289 14.00 8.20 11.69
CA GLN A 289 13.96 9.24 12.73
C GLN A 289 15.13 9.09 13.71
N GLY A 290 15.85 10.17 13.96
CA GLY A 290 16.99 10.22 14.86
C GLY A 290 18.30 9.62 14.30
N ALA A 291 18.36 9.30 13.00
CA ALA A 291 19.58 8.78 12.38
C ALA A 291 20.74 9.78 12.51
N ARG A 292 21.96 9.23 12.68
CA ARG A 292 23.21 10.00 12.71
C ARG A 292 23.94 9.82 11.38
N LEU A 293 24.21 10.91 10.69
CA LEU A 293 24.89 10.97 9.40
C LEU A 293 26.23 11.66 9.55
N ILE A 294 27.19 11.38 8.69
CA ILE A 294 28.53 11.99 8.75
C ILE A 294 28.59 13.15 7.77
N ALA A 295 29.08 14.32 8.24
CA ALA A 295 29.28 15.48 7.39
C ALA A 295 30.26 15.18 6.24
N GLY A 296 29.97 15.70 5.05
CA GLY A 296 30.78 15.49 3.84
C GLY A 296 30.56 14.15 3.16
N GLN A 297 29.85 13.18 3.77
CA GLN A 297 29.57 11.90 3.13
C GLN A 297 28.22 11.90 2.41
N PRO A 298 28.12 11.34 1.19
CA PRO A 298 26.86 11.23 0.47
C PRO A 298 25.95 10.21 1.14
N TYR A 299 24.68 10.58 1.32
CA TYR A 299 23.64 9.73 1.89
C TYR A 299 22.44 9.60 0.95
N ARG A 300 21.94 8.37 0.79
CA ARG A 300 20.75 8.09 -0.01
C ARG A 300 19.50 8.26 0.84
N ILE A 301 18.74 9.34 0.61
CA ILE A 301 17.36 9.45 1.10
C ILE A 301 16.49 8.61 0.17
N PHE A 302 15.69 7.70 0.73
CA PHE A 302 14.96 6.71 -0.04
C PHE A 302 13.57 6.50 0.53
N GLY A 303 12.59 6.25 -0.35
CA GLY A 303 11.22 5.99 0.07
C GLY A 303 10.31 5.52 -1.05
N ALA A 304 9.01 5.52 -0.76
CA ALA A 304 7.96 5.21 -1.72
C ALA A 304 6.94 6.35 -1.80
N ALA A 305 6.27 6.44 -2.96
CA ALA A 305 5.19 7.39 -3.20
C ALA A 305 4.05 6.71 -3.96
N TRP A 306 2.80 7.05 -3.61
CA TRP A 306 1.60 6.49 -4.22
C TRP A 306 0.46 7.50 -4.25
N SER A 307 -0.54 7.21 -5.06
CA SER A 307 -1.80 7.92 -5.11
C SER A 307 -2.93 6.92 -5.38
N GLY A 308 -4.16 7.38 -5.50
CA GLY A 308 -5.31 6.58 -5.85
C GLY A 308 -5.36 6.19 -7.32
N GLU A 309 -6.22 6.85 -8.08
CA GLU A 309 -6.41 6.56 -9.52
C GLU A 309 -5.30 7.18 -10.39
N ALA A 310 -4.66 8.25 -9.91
CA ALA A 310 -3.59 8.92 -10.63
C ALA A 310 -2.21 8.32 -10.30
N VAL A 311 -1.31 8.31 -11.27
CA VAL A 311 0.07 7.83 -11.09
C VAL A 311 0.96 8.94 -10.51
N ILE A 312 2.01 8.58 -9.79
CA ILE A 312 2.98 9.55 -9.29
C ILE A 312 3.83 10.09 -10.44
N ARG A 313 3.87 11.41 -10.58
CA ARG A 313 4.67 12.13 -11.59
C ARG A 313 5.96 12.69 -11.03
N GLN A 314 5.95 13.14 -9.78
CA GLN A 314 7.12 13.79 -9.17
C GLN A 314 7.15 13.51 -7.67
N VAL A 315 8.36 13.39 -7.15
CA VAL A 315 8.63 13.46 -5.72
C VAL A 315 9.62 14.59 -5.49
N GLN A 316 9.36 15.42 -4.50
CA GLN A 316 10.24 16.50 -4.08
C GLN A 316 10.75 16.24 -2.67
N VAL A 317 12.01 16.58 -2.43
CA VAL A 317 12.71 16.39 -1.15
C VAL A 317 13.25 17.74 -0.67
N CYS A 318 13.09 18.04 0.61
CA CYS A 318 13.69 19.18 1.29
C CYS A 318 14.55 18.64 2.44
N THR A 319 15.82 18.98 2.45
CA THR A 319 16.80 18.50 3.44
C THR A 319 16.99 19.44 4.63
N GLY A 320 16.28 20.57 4.64
CA GLY A 320 16.40 21.56 5.73
C GLY A 320 17.69 22.39 5.70
N ASP A 321 18.47 22.30 4.62
CA ASP A 321 19.73 23.01 4.40
C ASP A 321 19.57 24.43 3.79
N GLY A 322 18.34 24.95 3.78
CA GLY A 322 18.02 26.26 3.18
C GLY A 322 17.89 26.29 1.66
N ARG A 323 18.17 25.18 0.97
CA ARG A 323 18.14 25.09 -0.51
C ARG A 323 16.74 24.84 -1.07
N GLY A 324 15.72 24.68 -0.21
CA GLY A 324 14.32 24.45 -0.59
C GLY A 324 14.04 23.06 -1.14
N TRP A 325 12.96 22.93 -1.93
CA TRP A 325 12.54 21.67 -2.53
C TRP A 325 13.40 21.30 -3.75
N ARG A 326 13.84 20.05 -3.79
CA ARG A 326 14.61 19.44 -4.89
C ARG A 326 13.87 18.24 -5.43
N GLU A 327 14.07 17.91 -6.70
CA GLU A 327 13.47 16.76 -7.32
C GLU A 327 14.17 15.46 -6.91
N GLY A 328 13.41 14.49 -6.42
CA GLY A 328 13.84 13.12 -6.19
C GLY A 328 13.74 12.29 -7.47
N ARG A 329 14.65 11.36 -7.65
CA ARG A 329 14.65 10.44 -8.79
C ARG A 329 13.65 9.32 -8.56
N LEU A 330 12.67 9.16 -9.44
CA LEU A 330 11.76 8.00 -9.47
C LEU A 330 12.49 6.80 -10.10
N LEU A 331 12.39 5.62 -9.49
CA LEU A 331 13.22 4.47 -9.84
C LEU A 331 12.57 3.54 -10.89
N GLU A 332 11.30 3.18 -10.69
CA GLU A 332 10.62 2.23 -11.56
C GLU A 332 9.89 2.92 -12.69
N THR A 333 9.57 2.12 -13.73
CA THR A 333 8.63 2.52 -14.77
C THR A 333 7.24 2.70 -14.14
N GLU A 334 6.54 3.74 -14.57
CA GLU A 334 5.19 4.04 -14.16
C GLU A 334 4.23 2.88 -14.46
N ARG A 335 3.45 2.49 -13.44
CA ARG A 335 2.37 1.52 -13.57
C ARG A 335 1.13 2.02 -12.82
N PRO A 336 -0.05 1.91 -13.42
CA PRO A 336 -1.30 2.26 -12.74
C PRO A 336 -1.43 1.50 -11.41
N PHE A 337 -1.95 2.18 -10.40
CA PHE A 337 -2.26 1.66 -9.05
C PHE A 337 -1.08 1.18 -8.22
N ALA A 338 0.15 1.10 -8.76
CA ALA A 338 1.34 0.72 -8.02
C ALA A 338 2.05 1.95 -7.45
N TRP A 339 2.74 1.77 -6.33
CA TRP A 339 3.62 2.82 -5.84
C TRP A 339 4.87 2.96 -6.72
N ARG A 340 5.59 4.08 -6.54
CA ARG A 340 6.90 4.33 -7.12
C ARG A 340 7.93 4.49 -6.01
N LEU A 341 9.01 3.74 -6.09
CA LEU A 341 10.16 3.97 -5.23
C LEU A 341 10.89 5.22 -5.75
N TRP A 342 11.51 5.94 -4.83
CA TRP A 342 12.22 7.16 -5.16
C TRP A 342 13.47 7.32 -4.29
N GLU A 343 14.43 8.10 -4.76
CA GLU A 343 15.64 8.41 -4.03
C GLU A 343 16.11 9.84 -4.28
N TYR A 344 16.88 10.35 -3.35
CA TYR A 344 17.62 11.60 -3.48
C TYR A 344 18.98 11.45 -2.80
N MET A 345 20.07 11.74 -3.54
CA MET A 345 21.42 11.74 -2.96
C MET A 345 21.70 13.09 -2.31
N TRP A 346 21.98 13.08 -1.03
CA TRP A 346 22.27 14.25 -0.22
C TRP A 346 23.62 14.13 0.46
N THR A 347 24.45 15.16 0.34
CA THR A 347 25.71 15.28 1.07
C THR A 347 25.57 16.47 2.04
N PRO A 348 25.35 16.23 3.34
CA PRO A 348 25.31 17.30 4.34
C PRO A 348 26.72 17.86 4.53
N GLU A 349 26.90 19.18 4.39
CA GLU A 349 28.20 19.84 4.50
C GLU A 349 28.51 20.24 5.94
N GLU A 350 27.49 20.60 6.73
CA GLU A 350 27.64 21.13 8.07
C GLU A 350 27.09 20.18 9.14
N VAL A 351 27.75 20.16 10.28
CA VAL A 351 27.29 19.46 11.50
C VAL A 351 26.07 20.18 12.06
N GLY A 352 25.03 19.42 12.43
CA GLY A 352 23.81 20.02 12.98
C GLY A 352 22.60 19.10 12.97
N GLN A 353 21.46 19.69 13.34
CA GLN A 353 20.15 19.03 13.25
C GLN A 353 19.49 19.41 11.92
N TYR A 354 18.95 18.43 11.23
CA TYR A 354 18.27 18.62 9.96
C TYR A 354 16.90 17.96 9.98
N ILE A 355 15.93 18.59 9.30
CA ILE A 355 14.56 18.09 9.16
C ILE A 355 14.33 17.75 7.69
N LEU A 356 14.31 16.47 7.39
CA LEU A 356 14.06 15.95 6.04
C LEU A 356 12.55 15.88 5.81
N ARG A 357 12.12 16.33 4.63
CA ARG A 357 10.72 16.29 4.19
C ARG A 357 10.65 15.75 2.77
N CYS A 358 9.59 15.02 2.46
CA CYS A 358 9.28 14.66 1.07
C CYS A 358 7.82 14.95 0.78
N ARG A 359 7.50 15.21 -0.48
CA ARG A 359 6.12 15.30 -0.98
C ARG A 359 6.00 14.73 -2.37
N ALA A 360 4.85 14.13 -2.67
CA ALA A 360 4.52 13.63 -3.97
C ALA A 360 3.59 14.59 -4.72
N ILE A 361 3.66 14.54 -6.06
CA ILE A 361 2.74 15.18 -6.98
C ILE A 361 2.29 14.10 -7.95
N ASP A 362 0.98 13.95 -8.13
CA ASP A 362 0.41 12.96 -9.02
C ASP A 362 0.08 13.51 -10.43
N GLY A 363 -0.40 12.63 -11.31
CA GLY A 363 -0.74 12.95 -12.68
C GLY A 363 -1.99 13.82 -12.84
N ALA A 364 -2.82 13.94 -11.81
CA ALA A 364 -3.95 14.87 -11.75
C ALA A 364 -3.54 16.26 -11.26
N GLY A 365 -2.27 16.44 -10.85
CA GLY A 365 -1.75 17.68 -10.31
C GLY A 365 -2.02 17.86 -8.81
N CYS A 366 -2.52 16.83 -8.11
CA CYS A 366 -2.68 16.85 -6.67
C CYS A 366 -1.31 16.81 -6.00
N VAL A 367 -1.12 17.68 -5.01
CA VAL A 367 0.12 17.79 -4.23
C VAL A 367 -0.14 17.30 -2.82
N GLN A 368 0.74 16.47 -2.29
CA GLN A 368 0.69 16.05 -0.89
C GLN A 368 0.69 17.28 0.04
N PRO A 369 -0.27 17.42 0.97
CA PRO A 369 -0.37 18.58 1.85
C PRO A 369 0.79 18.62 2.85
N GLU A 370 1.22 19.81 3.21
CA GLU A 370 2.27 20.00 4.21
C GLU A 370 1.77 19.79 5.64
N LEU A 371 0.51 20.10 5.90
CA LEU A 371 -0.10 20.06 7.22
C LEU A 371 -1.27 19.10 7.28
N GLN A 372 -1.53 18.61 8.50
CA GLN A 372 -2.70 17.80 8.82
C GLN A 372 -3.98 18.52 8.42
N ARG A 373 -4.88 17.79 7.76
CA ARG A 373 -6.19 18.30 7.35
C ARG A 373 -7.22 18.10 8.46
N SER A 374 -8.10 19.08 8.63
CA SER A 374 -9.16 19.06 9.67
C SER A 374 -10.37 18.20 9.30
N ASP A 375 -10.56 17.85 8.01
CA ASP A 375 -11.66 17.03 7.51
C ASP A 375 -11.39 15.51 7.63
N CYS A 376 -10.16 15.13 7.99
CA CYS A 376 -9.76 13.76 8.26
C CYS A 376 -9.86 13.48 9.75
N GLU A 377 -10.90 12.78 10.21
CA GLU A 377 -11.09 12.54 11.65
C GLU A 377 -9.99 11.67 12.26
N SER A 378 -9.76 10.47 11.72
CA SER A 378 -8.71 9.53 12.19
C SER A 378 -8.18 8.63 11.07
N TYR A 379 -8.47 8.99 9.83
CA TYR A 379 -8.15 8.23 8.63
C TYR A 379 -7.56 9.13 7.55
N ALA A 380 -6.95 8.52 6.53
CA ALA A 380 -6.38 9.19 5.35
C ALA A 380 -5.30 10.24 5.69
N ALA A 381 -4.41 9.89 6.63
CA ALA A 381 -3.24 10.71 6.98
C ALA A 381 -2.29 10.78 5.78
N ASN A 382 -2.32 11.88 5.02
CA ASN A 382 -1.48 12.06 3.84
C ASN A 382 -0.57 13.28 3.87
N TRP A 383 -0.56 14.05 4.97
CA TRP A 383 0.36 15.19 5.10
C TRP A 383 1.82 14.75 5.26
N ILE A 384 2.73 15.70 5.07
CA ILE A 384 4.16 15.46 5.20
C ILE A 384 4.51 15.12 6.65
N VAL A 385 5.10 13.93 6.86
CA VAL A 385 5.69 13.53 8.14
C VAL A 385 7.19 13.76 8.05
N PRO A 386 7.76 14.73 8.77
CA PRO A 386 9.19 15.04 8.74
C PRO A 386 10.02 13.93 9.40
N VAL A 387 11.28 13.82 8.99
CA VAL A 387 12.28 12.93 9.59
C VAL A 387 13.45 13.79 10.08
N GLU A 388 13.69 13.78 11.38
CA GLU A 388 14.81 14.50 11.99
C GLU A 388 16.05 13.62 11.98
N VAL A 389 17.18 14.20 11.60
CA VAL A 389 18.49 13.53 11.59
C VAL A 389 19.55 14.47 12.20
N THR A 390 20.60 13.85 12.73
CA THR A 390 21.75 14.58 13.28
C THR A 390 22.95 14.33 12.38
N VAL A 391 23.51 15.39 11.82
CA VAL A 391 24.79 15.33 11.12
C VAL A 391 25.93 15.54 12.12
N VAL A 392 26.87 14.60 12.14
CA VAL A 392 28.01 14.60 13.07
C VAL A 392 29.32 14.71 12.30
N PRO A 393 30.41 15.18 12.92
CA PRO A 393 31.72 15.20 12.27
C PRO A 393 32.18 13.77 11.97
N GLU A 394 33.08 13.64 11.01
CA GLU A 394 33.75 12.37 10.76
C GLU A 394 34.50 11.89 12.01
N PRO A 395 34.38 10.62 12.42
CA PRO A 395 35.12 10.11 13.55
C PRO A 395 36.62 10.29 13.31
N GLN A 396 37.31 10.96 14.25
CA GLN A 396 38.76 11.03 14.20
C GLN A 396 39.31 9.62 14.42
N THR A 397 40.00 9.07 13.44
CA THR A 397 40.84 7.88 13.62
C THR A 397 42.09 8.35 14.38
N TYR A 398 42.16 8.08 15.68
CA TYR A 398 43.42 8.18 16.39
C TYR A 398 44.29 6.99 15.92
N GLU A 399 45.28 7.27 15.08
CA GLU A 399 46.42 6.39 14.97
C GLU A 399 47.12 6.41 16.33
N GLU A 400 47.01 5.33 17.13
CA GLU A 400 47.90 5.13 18.27
C GLU A 400 49.32 5.03 17.70
N GLU A 401 50.08 6.11 17.72
CA GLU A 401 51.51 6.05 17.58
C GLU A 401 52.05 5.23 18.78
N PHE A 402 52.25 3.93 18.54
CA PHE A 402 53.12 3.15 19.44
C PHE A 402 54.53 3.72 19.33
N VAL A 403 54.88 4.64 20.23
CA VAL A 403 56.28 5.01 20.50
C VAL A 403 56.86 3.81 21.22
N ILE A 404 57.81 3.12 20.51
CA ILE A 404 58.64 2.04 21.08
C ILE A 404 59.75 2.65 21.93
#